data_dc9f4f159b8ac6be394d16a57bfe14d0
#
_entry.id   dc9f4f159b8ac6be394d16a57bfe14d0
#
_cell.length_a   1.000
_cell.length_b   1.000
_cell.length_c   1.000
_cell.angle_alpha   90.00
_cell.angle_beta   90.00
_cell.angle_gamma   90.00
#
_symmetry.space_group_name_H-M   'P 1'
#
loop_
_entity.id
_entity.type
_entity.pdbx_description
1 polymer ?
#
loop_
_entity_poly.entity_id
_entity_poly.type
_entity_poly.pdbx_seq_one_letter_code
_entity_poly.pdbx_strand_id
1 'polypeptide(L)'
;MTVWSTLYATGLFGIPYTVATTTLHRLGAEYQGFPPNGILFSLGQPKTLRDVLGAAGWADIEAAVDNRTLYLPPDPAAAAKMTVAAGPVQALLEGQPETVRAEVEAALTADYARRQNESGIGLPAGFIVVAARRP
;
A
#
# COMPACT_ATOMS: atom_id res chain seq x y z
N MET A 1 1.14 4.69 19.03
CA MET A 1 1.79 4.07 17.84
C MET A 1 0.82 4.04 16.68
N THR A 2 1.30 4.21 15.47
CA THR A 2 0.49 4.11 14.26
C THR A 2 1.15 3.13 13.30
N VAL A 3 0.36 2.24 12.71
CA VAL A 3 0.81 1.26 11.72
C VAL A 3 -0.12 1.27 10.51
N TRP A 4 0.35 0.77 9.37
CA TRP A 4 -0.51 0.56 8.21
C TRP A 4 -1.55 -0.52 8.48
N SER A 5 -2.76 -0.33 7.96
CA SER A 5 -3.77 -1.39 7.87
C SER A 5 -3.35 -2.43 6.80
N THR A 6 -4.24 -3.33 6.41
CA THR A 6 -3.90 -4.34 5.39
C THR A 6 -3.64 -3.70 4.02
N LEU A 7 -2.94 -4.42 3.15
CA LEU A 7 -2.63 -3.97 1.78
C LEU A 7 -3.87 -3.44 1.06
N TYR A 8 -4.96 -4.19 1.08
CA TYR A 8 -6.18 -3.82 0.35
C TYR A 8 -7.05 -2.80 1.08
N ALA A 9 -6.93 -2.70 2.40
CA ALA A 9 -7.60 -1.64 3.17
C ALA A 9 -6.86 -0.29 3.06
N THR A 10 -5.62 -0.30 2.57
CA THR A 10 -4.81 0.89 2.34
C THR A 10 -4.67 1.13 0.84
N GLY A 11 -5.62 1.84 0.25
CA GLY A 11 -5.67 2.11 -1.19
C GLY A 11 -4.39 2.76 -1.74
N LEU A 12 -3.65 3.48 -0.91
CA LEU A 12 -2.32 4.01 -1.25
C LEU A 12 -1.38 2.91 -1.81
N PHE A 13 -1.47 1.70 -1.30
CA PHE A 13 -0.70 0.54 -1.75
C PHE A 13 -1.54 -0.44 -2.57
N GLY A 14 -2.77 -0.72 -2.14
CA GLY A 14 -3.63 -1.72 -2.76
C GLY A 14 -4.11 -1.33 -4.15
N ILE A 15 -4.39 -0.06 -4.40
CA ILE A 15 -4.81 0.42 -5.72
C ILE A 15 -3.69 0.26 -6.75
N PRO A 16 -2.48 0.82 -6.56
CA PRO A 16 -1.39 0.62 -7.51
C PRO A 16 -0.96 -0.83 -7.64
N TYR A 17 -1.02 -1.62 -6.58
CA TYR A 17 -0.77 -3.06 -6.64
C TYR A 17 -1.76 -3.77 -7.56
N THR A 18 -3.04 -3.45 -7.46
CA THR A 18 -4.09 -4.00 -8.33
C THR A 18 -3.90 -3.58 -9.78
N VAL A 19 -3.56 -2.32 -10.05
CA VAL A 19 -3.24 -1.84 -11.40
C VAL A 19 -2.05 -2.62 -11.98
N ALA A 20 -0.99 -2.80 -11.20
CA ALA A 20 0.20 -3.52 -11.62
C ALA A 20 -0.09 -5.00 -11.91
N THR A 21 -0.77 -5.71 -11.02
CA THR A 21 -1.11 -7.13 -11.21
C THR A 21 -2.04 -7.35 -12.38
N THR A 22 -3.03 -6.47 -12.58
CA THR A 22 -3.92 -6.51 -13.74
C THR A 22 -3.14 -6.33 -15.05
N THR A 23 -2.19 -5.40 -15.07
CA THR A 23 -1.33 -5.17 -16.24
C THR A 23 -0.43 -6.37 -16.52
N LEU A 24 0.23 -6.92 -15.51
CA LEU A 24 1.07 -8.12 -15.64
C LEU A 24 0.27 -9.31 -16.16
N HIS A 25 -0.93 -9.52 -15.64
CA HIS A 25 -1.82 -10.58 -16.12
C HIS A 25 -2.20 -10.38 -17.58
N ARG A 26 -2.56 -9.18 -17.98
CA ARG A 26 -2.86 -8.83 -19.39
C ARG A 26 -1.70 -9.08 -20.33
N LEU A 27 -0.47 -8.87 -19.87
CA LEU A 27 0.74 -9.10 -20.65
C LEU A 27 1.20 -10.56 -20.63
N GLY A 28 0.55 -11.45 -19.87
CA GLY A 28 0.99 -12.83 -19.70
C GLY A 28 2.32 -12.96 -18.95
N ALA A 29 2.70 -11.95 -18.17
CA ALA A 29 3.93 -11.98 -17.39
C ALA A 29 3.76 -12.84 -16.13
N GLU A 30 4.73 -13.69 -15.85
CA GLU A 30 4.80 -14.43 -14.59
C GLU A 30 5.36 -13.53 -13.49
N TYR A 31 4.78 -13.58 -12.30
CA TYR A 31 5.23 -12.81 -11.15
C TYR A 31 4.92 -13.52 -9.83
N GLN A 32 5.68 -13.19 -8.81
CA GLN A 32 5.36 -13.55 -7.43
C GLN A 32 4.52 -12.43 -6.80
N GLY A 33 3.34 -12.79 -6.27
CA GLY A 33 2.50 -11.85 -5.55
C GLY A 33 3.19 -11.37 -4.27
N PHE A 34 2.97 -10.11 -3.92
CA PHE A 34 3.40 -9.58 -2.63
C PHE A 34 2.55 -10.19 -1.51
N PRO A 35 3.16 -10.77 -0.46
CA PRO A 35 2.37 -11.38 0.62
C PRO A 35 1.51 -10.32 1.30
N PRO A 36 0.16 -10.50 1.37
CA PRO A 36 -0.74 -9.52 1.96
C PRO A 36 -0.42 -9.16 3.41
N ASN A 37 0.21 -10.11 4.12
CA ASN A 37 0.65 -9.98 5.51
C ASN A 37 2.19 -9.88 5.61
N GLY A 38 2.85 -9.40 4.56
CA GLY A 38 4.29 -9.14 4.58
C GLY A 38 4.68 -8.06 5.58
N ILE A 39 5.98 -7.77 5.70
CA ILE A 39 6.55 -6.92 6.75
C ILE A 39 5.78 -5.60 6.94
N LEU A 40 5.36 -4.93 5.86
CA LEU A 40 4.64 -3.66 5.93
C LEU A 40 3.24 -3.78 6.56
N PHE A 41 2.60 -4.95 6.45
CA PHE A 41 1.21 -5.17 6.84
C PHE A 41 1.05 -6.27 7.89
N SER A 42 2.14 -6.74 8.47
CA SER A 42 2.14 -7.81 9.48
C SER A 42 1.32 -7.47 10.72
N LEU A 43 1.23 -6.19 11.06
CA LEU A 43 0.43 -5.66 12.16
C LEU A 43 -0.86 -4.98 11.68
N GLY A 44 -1.30 -5.27 10.46
CA GLY A 44 -2.38 -4.57 9.76
C GLY A 44 -3.80 -4.85 10.27
N GLN A 45 -3.95 -5.56 11.39
CA GLN A 45 -5.24 -5.84 12.02
C GLN A 45 -5.22 -5.46 13.50
N PRO A 46 -6.28 -4.80 14.02
CA PRO A 46 -6.37 -4.42 15.42
C PRO A 46 -6.22 -5.58 16.39
N LYS A 47 -6.75 -6.77 16.03
CA LYS A 47 -6.61 -7.98 16.84
C LYS A 47 -5.15 -8.39 16.99
N THR A 48 -4.43 -8.46 15.89
CA THR A 48 -3.00 -8.82 15.89
C THR A 48 -2.18 -7.88 16.77
N LEU A 49 -2.47 -6.57 16.69
CA LEU A 49 -1.80 -5.57 17.54
C LEU A 49 -2.09 -5.78 19.02
N ARG A 50 -3.33 -6.06 19.38
CA ARG A 50 -3.69 -6.34 20.78
C ARG A 50 -2.97 -7.60 21.28
N ASP A 51 -2.94 -8.65 20.49
CA ASP A 51 -2.29 -9.91 20.85
C ASP A 51 -0.78 -9.72 21.06
N VAL A 52 -0.10 -9.03 20.14
CA VAL A 52 1.36 -8.76 20.20
C VAL A 52 1.70 -7.86 21.39
N LEU A 53 0.97 -6.76 21.58
CA LEU A 53 1.23 -5.84 22.69
C LEU A 53 0.88 -6.45 24.03
N GLY A 54 -0.20 -7.21 24.13
CA GLY A 54 -0.57 -7.93 25.35
C GLY A 54 0.49 -8.97 25.72
N ALA A 55 1.00 -9.74 24.76
CA ALA A 55 2.08 -10.69 24.97
C ALA A 55 3.39 -10.00 25.41
N ALA A 56 3.60 -8.75 25.01
CA ALA A 56 4.72 -7.93 25.44
C ALA A 56 4.51 -7.23 26.79
N GLY A 57 3.40 -7.50 27.48
CA GLY A 57 3.12 -6.98 28.81
C GLY A 57 2.45 -5.59 28.84
N TRP A 58 1.94 -5.09 27.72
CA TRP A 58 1.19 -3.84 27.69
C TRP A 58 -0.26 -4.05 28.13
N ALA A 59 -0.84 -3.06 28.82
CA ALA A 59 -2.20 -3.07 29.32
C ALA A 59 -3.05 -1.97 28.67
N ASP A 60 -4.37 -2.06 28.83
CA ASP A 60 -5.35 -1.07 28.34
C ASP A 60 -5.13 -0.74 26.85
N ILE A 61 -5.03 -1.77 26.02
CA ILE A 61 -4.69 -1.65 24.61
C ILE A 61 -5.94 -1.25 23.81
N GLU A 62 -5.95 -0.03 23.32
CA GLU A 62 -6.95 0.47 22.39
C GLU A 62 -6.36 0.52 20.99
N ALA A 63 -7.02 -0.11 20.02
CA ALA A 63 -6.60 -0.12 18.62
C ALA A 63 -7.82 0.21 17.75
N ALA A 64 -7.74 1.30 17.00
CA ALA A 64 -8.80 1.78 16.12
C ALA A 64 -8.29 2.03 14.71
N VAL A 65 -9.11 1.72 13.71
CA VAL A 65 -8.83 2.04 12.31
C VAL A 65 -9.14 3.51 12.06
N ASP A 66 -8.19 4.23 11.49
CA ASP A 66 -8.35 5.60 10.99
C ASP A 66 -8.13 5.60 9.48
N ASN A 67 -9.10 6.08 8.73
CA ASN A 67 -9.06 6.16 7.28
C ASN A 67 -8.92 7.62 6.86
N ARG A 68 -7.90 7.89 6.04
CA ARG A 68 -7.62 9.22 5.52
C ARG A 68 -7.34 9.15 4.02
N THR A 69 -7.42 10.30 3.36
CA THR A 69 -6.90 10.46 2.01
C THR A 69 -5.49 11.02 2.09
N LEU A 70 -4.53 10.32 1.51
CA LEU A 70 -3.18 10.82 1.28
C LEU A 70 -3.03 11.25 -0.18
N TYR A 71 -2.27 12.31 -0.39
CA TYR A 71 -2.06 12.86 -1.72
C TYR A 71 -0.62 12.62 -2.18
N LEU A 72 -0.49 11.97 -3.33
CA LEU A 72 0.76 11.91 -4.07
C LEU A 72 0.99 13.26 -4.77
N PRO A 73 2.22 13.54 -5.22
CA PRO A 73 2.51 14.71 -6.06
C PRO A 73 1.53 14.83 -7.23
N PRO A 74 1.19 16.05 -7.67
CA PRO A 74 0.10 16.27 -8.65
C PRO A 74 0.45 15.81 -10.07
N ASP A 75 1.69 15.48 -10.36
CA ASP A 75 2.10 14.94 -11.66
C ASP A 75 1.90 13.41 -11.70
N PRO A 76 0.94 12.89 -12.49
CA PRO A 76 0.67 11.45 -12.57
C PRO A 76 1.86 10.61 -13.00
N ALA A 77 2.68 11.11 -13.94
CA ALA A 77 3.87 10.39 -14.40
C ALA A 77 4.95 10.31 -13.30
N ALA A 78 5.19 11.40 -12.60
CA ALA A 78 6.12 11.41 -11.46
C ALA A 78 5.64 10.51 -10.32
N ALA A 79 4.34 10.52 -10.02
CA ALA A 79 3.74 9.64 -9.01
C ALA A 79 3.85 8.16 -9.39
N ALA A 80 3.59 7.81 -10.65
CA ALA A 80 3.75 6.44 -11.15
C ALA A 80 5.21 5.97 -11.04
N LYS A 81 6.16 6.83 -11.43
CA LYS A 81 7.59 6.54 -11.32
C LYS A 81 8.04 6.29 -9.89
N MET A 82 7.53 7.06 -8.93
CA MET A 82 7.77 6.81 -7.50
C MET A 82 7.19 5.47 -7.05
N THR A 83 6.00 5.14 -7.51
CA THR A 83 5.30 3.90 -7.14
C THR A 83 6.03 2.65 -7.63
N VAL A 84 6.54 2.63 -8.86
CA VAL A 84 7.29 1.49 -9.39
C VAL A 84 8.68 1.33 -8.75
N ALA A 85 9.18 2.38 -8.11
CA ALA A 85 10.49 2.40 -7.46
C ALA A 85 10.45 1.99 -5.98
N ALA A 86 9.28 1.75 -5.39
CA ALA A 86 9.16 1.47 -3.96
C ALA A 86 7.99 0.53 -3.62
N GLY A 87 8.07 -0.08 -2.45
CA GLY A 87 6.98 -0.84 -1.83
C GLY A 87 6.52 -2.07 -2.60
N PRO A 88 5.23 -2.42 -2.49
CA PRO A 88 4.68 -3.64 -3.07
C PRO A 88 4.79 -3.73 -4.60
N VAL A 89 4.67 -2.60 -5.31
CA VAL A 89 4.79 -2.59 -6.77
C VAL A 89 6.24 -2.83 -7.20
N GLN A 90 7.21 -2.23 -6.52
CA GLN A 90 8.64 -2.53 -6.78
C GLN A 90 8.93 -4.01 -6.63
N ALA A 91 8.48 -4.62 -5.52
CA ALA A 91 8.68 -6.05 -5.26
C ALA A 91 8.03 -6.91 -6.36
N LEU A 92 6.84 -6.52 -6.83
CA LEU A 92 6.13 -7.19 -7.90
C LEU A 92 6.86 -7.13 -9.25
N LEU A 93 7.58 -6.05 -9.49
CA LEU A 93 8.31 -5.80 -10.74
C LEU A 93 9.76 -6.30 -10.71
N GLU A 94 10.21 -6.87 -9.61
CA GLU A 94 11.56 -7.43 -9.51
C GLU A 94 11.75 -8.55 -10.53
N GLY A 95 12.83 -8.46 -11.31
CA GLY A 95 13.14 -9.43 -12.38
C GLY A 95 12.31 -9.28 -13.66
N GLN A 96 11.35 -8.35 -13.72
CA GLN A 96 10.57 -8.11 -14.94
C GLN A 96 11.40 -7.36 -16.01
N PRO A 97 11.20 -7.67 -17.30
CA PRO A 97 11.80 -6.90 -18.39
C PRO A 97 11.41 -5.42 -18.35
N GLU A 98 12.29 -4.55 -18.86
CA GLU A 98 12.03 -3.10 -18.89
C GLU A 98 10.75 -2.74 -19.67
N THR A 99 10.43 -3.47 -20.74
CA THR A 99 9.18 -3.29 -21.49
C THR A 99 7.93 -3.53 -20.64
N VAL A 100 7.96 -4.54 -19.78
CA VAL A 100 6.87 -4.86 -18.85
C VAL A 100 6.77 -3.78 -17.75
N ARG A 101 7.91 -3.35 -17.22
CA ARG A 101 7.96 -2.26 -16.23
C ARG A 101 7.38 -0.97 -16.78
N ALA A 102 7.74 -0.61 -18.02
CA ALA A 102 7.21 0.56 -18.71
C ALA A 102 5.68 0.50 -18.92
N GLU A 103 5.13 -0.66 -19.25
CA GLU A 103 3.69 -0.87 -19.38
C GLU A 103 2.95 -0.68 -18.04
N VAL A 104 3.53 -1.18 -16.94
CA VAL A 104 2.96 -0.98 -15.60
C VAL A 104 3.02 0.50 -15.20
N GLU A 105 4.14 1.16 -15.46
CA GLU A 105 4.28 2.60 -15.18
C GLU A 105 3.26 3.43 -15.99
N ALA A 106 3.05 3.10 -17.27
CA ALA A 106 2.05 3.76 -18.11
C ALA A 106 0.62 3.53 -17.60
N ALA A 107 0.28 2.32 -17.16
CA ALA A 107 -1.02 2.00 -16.59
C ALA A 107 -1.27 2.75 -15.28
N LEU A 108 -0.27 2.86 -14.42
CA LEU A 108 -0.32 3.66 -13.19
C LEU A 108 -0.50 5.15 -13.49
N THR A 109 0.23 5.68 -14.46
CA THR A 109 0.10 7.07 -14.91
C THR A 109 -1.33 7.38 -15.35
N ALA A 110 -1.94 6.50 -16.12
CA ALA A 110 -3.32 6.65 -16.58
C ALA A 110 -4.32 6.57 -15.42
N ASP A 111 -4.12 5.65 -14.47
CA ASP A 111 -4.98 5.55 -13.27
C ASP A 111 -4.87 6.80 -12.39
N TYR A 112 -3.66 7.27 -12.15
CA TYR A 112 -3.42 8.47 -11.34
C TYR A 112 -3.96 9.75 -11.99
N ALA A 113 -3.90 9.86 -13.32
CA ALA A 113 -4.50 10.97 -14.03
C ALA A 113 -6.02 11.07 -13.80
N ARG A 114 -6.71 9.93 -13.71
CA ARG A 114 -8.15 9.90 -13.37
C ARG A 114 -8.46 10.32 -11.94
N ARG A 115 -7.50 10.20 -11.01
CA ARG A 115 -7.64 10.53 -9.58
C ARG A 115 -7.13 11.92 -9.23
N GLN A 116 -6.53 12.61 -10.19
CA GLN A 116 -5.94 13.93 -9.98
C GLN A 116 -7.03 14.98 -9.74
N ASN A 117 -6.80 15.82 -8.73
CA ASN A 117 -7.60 17.00 -8.44
C ASN A 117 -6.68 18.16 -8.00
N GLU A 118 -7.25 19.27 -7.56
CA GLU A 118 -6.47 20.45 -7.11
C GLU A 118 -5.50 20.17 -5.96
N SER A 119 -5.80 19.17 -5.12
CA SER A 119 -4.95 18.77 -3.99
C SER A 119 -3.86 17.76 -4.38
N GLY A 120 -3.89 17.23 -5.59
CA GLY A 120 -2.98 16.20 -6.09
C GLY A 120 -3.71 14.90 -6.43
N ILE A 121 -3.02 13.77 -6.30
CA ILE A 121 -3.56 12.44 -6.58
C ILE A 121 -3.96 11.81 -5.25
N GLY A 122 -5.26 11.84 -4.94
CA GLY A 122 -5.81 11.33 -3.68
C GLY A 122 -5.98 9.82 -3.69
N LEU A 123 -5.41 9.14 -2.69
CA LEU A 123 -5.57 7.71 -2.45
C LEU A 123 -6.00 7.46 -1.00
N PRO A 124 -6.98 6.56 -0.78
CA PRO A 124 -7.37 6.21 0.58
C PRO A 124 -6.22 5.51 1.30
N ALA A 125 -6.02 5.85 2.56
CA ALA A 125 -5.00 5.26 3.40
C ALA A 125 -5.61 4.83 4.74
N GLY A 126 -5.52 3.53 5.02
CA GLY A 126 -5.97 2.94 6.27
C GLY A 126 -4.82 2.79 7.25
N PHE A 127 -4.98 3.37 8.43
CA PHE A 127 -4.04 3.24 9.55
C PHE A 127 -4.74 2.58 10.73
N ILE A 128 -3.95 1.96 11.58
CA ILE A 128 -4.39 1.57 12.90
C ILE A 128 -3.65 2.44 13.91
N VAL A 129 -4.41 3.21 14.66
CA VAL A 129 -3.88 4.02 15.76
C VAL A 129 -4.01 3.19 17.04
N VAL A 130 -2.90 3.04 17.75
CA VAL A 130 -2.83 2.24 18.97
C VAL A 130 -2.37 3.08 20.13
N ALA A 131 -3.14 3.03 21.21
CA ALA A 131 -2.77 3.50 22.52
C ALA A 131 -2.69 2.31 23.47
N ALA A 132 -1.70 2.29 24.34
CA ALA A 132 -1.53 1.26 25.36
C ALA A 132 -0.81 1.85 26.57
N ARG A 133 -1.09 1.30 27.76
CA ARG A 133 -0.45 1.70 29.01
C ARG A 133 0.60 0.68 29.40
N ARG A 134 1.75 1.17 29.83
CA ARG A 134 2.76 0.32 30.46
C ARG A 134 2.33 0.09 31.92
N PRO A 135 2.28 -1.17 32.39
CA PRO A 135 1.94 -1.48 33.78
C PRO A 135 2.94 -0.92 34.76
#